data_f65b6dd43ca9bd572700941d18928e27
#
_entry.id   f65b6dd43ca9bd572700941d18928e27
#
_cell.length_a   1.000
_cell.length_b   1.000
_cell.length_c   1.000
_cell.angle_alpha   90.00
_cell.angle_beta   90.00
_cell.angle_gamma   90.00
#
_symmetry.space_group_name_H-M   'P 1'
#
loop_
_entity.id
_entity.type
_entity.pdbx_description
1 polymer ?
#
loop_
_entity_poly.entity_id
_entity_poly.type
_entity_poly.pdbx_seq_one_letter_code
_entity_poly.pdbx_strand_id
1 'polypeptide(L)'
;MAFNTVLELPFGKGRRYMSKAPGVVNQVLGGWKLVWVAYMQTDQYFSPTFSDSDPSNTNTFGGLPDRVCNGNLPSGQRTLERWFDTSCFVSPPTGRFGNSGVNVLDGPGLHVHNATLLKRFQINEKLHFDYMALVGNVFNHPNFLAPSNDISVPGGAGVISSTHGLYSGERAGPRMVEMRVRLEF
;
A
#
# COMPACT_ATOMS: atom_id res chain seq x y z
N MET A 1 -5.28 9.30 -3.74
CA MET A 1 -6.13 10.05 -2.77
C MET A 1 -5.71 9.66 -1.37
N ALA A 2 -5.47 10.65 -0.48
CA ALA A 2 -5.19 10.39 0.93
C ALA A 2 -6.27 11.07 1.76
N PHE A 3 -6.78 10.38 2.77
CA PHE A 3 -7.78 10.86 3.70
C PHE A 3 -7.29 10.64 5.12
N ASN A 4 -7.39 11.67 5.96
CA ASN A 4 -7.00 11.60 7.37
C ASN A 4 -8.10 12.27 8.21
N THR A 5 -8.53 11.59 9.26
CA THR A 5 -9.50 12.13 10.21
C THR A 5 -9.17 11.74 11.65
N VAL A 6 -9.50 12.62 12.56
CA VAL A 6 -9.42 12.41 14.01
C VAL A 6 -10.80 12.58 14.60
N LEU A 7 -11.31 11.55 15.23
CA LEU A 7 -12.62 11.49 15.85
C LEU A 7 -12.47 11.34 17.36
N GLU A 8 -13.00 12.26 18.13
CA GLU A 8 -13.20 12.05 19.55
C GLU A 8 -14.46 11.21 19.77
N LEU A 9 -14.32 10.07 20.41
CA LEU A 9 -15.46 9.19 20.65
C LEU A 9 -16.45 9.86 21.60
N PRO A 10 -17.76 9.77 21.32
CA PRO A 10 -18.79 10.53 22.04
C PRO A 10 -19.19 9.91 23.40
N PHE A 11 -18.24 9.24 24.05
CA PHE A 11 -18.45 8.58 25.34
C PHE A 11 -17.73 9.33 26.47
N GLY A 12 -18.37 9.40 27.66
CA GLY A 12 -17.78 9.93 28.88
C GLY A 12 -18.46 11.20 29.41
N LYS A 13 -17.92 11.72 30.50
CA LYS A 13 -18.49 12.89 31.23
C LYS A 13 -18.53 14.10 30.30
N GLY A 14 -19.72 14.73 30.21
CA GLY A 14 -19.96 15.89 29.34
C GLY A 14 -20.07 15.54 27.84
N ARG A 15 -20.06 14.28 27.46
CA ARG A 15 -20.26 13.81 26.09
C ARG A 15 -21.72 13.36 25.86
N ARG A 16 -22.05 13.08 24.57
CA ARG A 16 -23.41 12.65 24.18
C ARG A 16 -23.87 11.38 24.89
N TYR A 17 -22.96 10.43 25.08
CA TYR A 17 -23.23 9.16 25.74
C TYR A 17 -22.47 9.10 27.07
N MET A 18 -23.12 8.59 28.10
CA MET A 18 -22.53 8.41 29.45
C MET A 18 -22.13 9.74 30.13
N SER A 19 -22.87 10.83 29.90
CA SER A 19 -22.59 12.18 30.43
C SER A 19 -22.52 12.22 31.98
N LYS A 20 -23.19 11.31 32.68
CA LYS A 20 -23.23 11.18 34.15
C LYS A 20 -22.41 9.99 34.68
N ALA A 21 -21.46 9.44 33.85
CA ALA A 21 -20.66 8.31 34.25
C ALA A 21 -19.86 8.60 35.53
N PRO A 22 -19.81 7.65 36.50
CA PRO A 22 -18.93 7.74 37.65
C PRO A 22 -17.47 7.91 37.24
N GLY A 23 -16.64 8.52 38.10
CA GLY A 23 -15.25 8.86 37.78
C GLY A 23 -14.44 7.67 37.21
N VAL A 24 -14.53 6.51 37.83
CA VAL A 24 -13.82 5.30 37.35
C VAL A 24 -14.31 4.84 35.98
N VAL A 25 -15.63 4.81 35.76
CA VAL A 25 -16.22 4.42 34.48
C VAL A 25 -15.83 5.44 33.37
N ASN A 26 -15.88 6.71 33.71
CA ASN A 26 -15.44 7.75 32.79
C ASN A 26 -13.94 7.64 32.45
N GLN A 27 -13.12 7.25 33.43
CA GLN A 27 -11.69 7.05 33.22
C GLN A 27 -11.40 5.89 32.26
N VAL A 28 -12.23 4.85 32.26
CA VAL A 28 -12.06 3.70 31.37
C VAL A 28 -12.69 3.93 29.99
N LEU A 29 -13.93 4.42 29.95
CA LEU A 29 -14.72 4.50 28.72
C LEU A 29 -14.70 5.87 28.03
N GLY A 30 -14.41 6.96 28.77
CA GLY A 30 -14.37 8.31 28.22
C GLY A 30 -13.02 8.68 27.62
N GLY A 31 -12.99 9.73 26.78
CA GLY A 31 -11.77 10.37 26.28
C GLY A 31 -10.96 9.59 25.26
N TRP A 32 -11.53 8.60 24.61
CA TRP A 32 -10.92 7.90 23.49
C TRP A 32 -10.94 8.75 22.22
N LYS A 33 -9.84 8.68 21.46
CA LYS A 33 -9.72 9.29 20.13
C LYS A 33 -9.40 8.21 19.11
N LEU A 34 -10.09 8.25 17.98
CA LEU A 34 -9.83 7.39 16.82
C LEU A 34 -9.20 8.25 15.73
N VAL A 35 -8.01 7.89 15.29
CA VAL A 35 -7.38 8.41 14.10
C VAL A 35 -7.57 7.40 12.98
N TRP A 36 -8.12 7.85 11.86
CA TRP A 36 -8.30 7.02 10.68
C TRP A 36 -7.52 7.61 9.52
N VAL A 37 -6.69 6.79 8.89
CA VAL A 37 -5.90 7.19 7.71
C VAL A 37 -6.19 6.21 6.59
N ALA A 38 -6.60 6.73 5.44
CA ALA A 38 -6.85 5.93 4.25
C ALA A 38 -6.00 6.42 3.08
N TYR A 39 -5.35 5.50 2.39
CA TYR A 39 -4.66 5.73 1.13
C TYR A 39 -5.31 4.89 0.05
N MET A 40 -5.71 5.56 -1.02
CA MET A 40 -6.26 4.93 -2.21
C MET A 40 -5.54 5.49 -3.41
N GLN A 41 -4.88 4.63 -4.15
CA GLN A 41 -4.19 4.94 -5.40
C GLN A 41 -4.66 3.97 -6.46
N THR A 42 -5.07 4.49 -7.60
CA THR A 42 -5.24 3.70 -8.80
C THR A 42 -3.85 3.38 -9.35
N ASP A 43 -3.72 2.41 -10.14
CA ASP A 43 -2.58 1.95 -10.91
C ASP A 43 -1.19 2.55 -10.57
N GLN A 44 -0.23 1.68 -10.33
CA GLN A 44 1.18 2.04 -10.30
C GLN A 44 1.76 1.72 -11.68
N TYR A 45 2.03 2.74 -12.46
CA TYR A 45 2.56 2.53 -13.80
C TYR A 45 3.97 1.93 -13.78
N PHE A 46 4.23 1.04 -14.73
CA PHE A 46 5.54 0.42 -14.89
C PHE A 46 5.91 0.23 -16.36
N SER A 47 7.19 -0.05 -16.61
CA SER A 47 7.73 -0.23 -17.96
C SER A 47 8.06 -1.68 -18.21
N PRO A 48 7.73 -2.24 -19.37
CA PRO A 48 8.27 -3.52 -19.77
C PRO A 48 9.78 -3.38 -20.04
N THR A 49 10.53 -4.42 -19.75
CA THR A 49 11.98 -4.49 -19.98
C THR A 49 12.36 -5.83 -20.60
N PHE A 50 13.58 -5.92 -21.09
CA PHE A 50 14.27 -7.18 -21.40
C PHE A 50 15.70 -7.09 -20.89
N SER A 51 16.36 -8.24 -20.65
CA SER A 51 17.70 -8.29 -20.07
C SER A 51 18.66 -9.25 -20.74
N ASP A 52 18.23 -10.01 -21.74
CA ASP A 52 18.94 -11.15 -22.32
C ASP A 52 19.86 -10.80 -23.50
N SER A 53 19.80 -9.59 -24.04
CA SER A 53 20.51 -9.22 -25.26
C SER A 53 20.92 -7.76 -25.31
N ASP A 54 21.83 -7.40 -26.22
CA ASP A 54 22.22 -6.02 -26.55
C ASP A 54 21.92 -5.72 -28.03
N PRO A 55 20.65 -5.52 -28.39
CA PRO A 55 20.30 -5.19 -29.79
C PRO A 55 20.82 -3.82 -30.21
N SER A 56 21.08 -2.91 -29.29
CA SER A 56 21.62 -1.58 -29.58
C SER A 56 23.08 -1.61 -30.04
N ASN A 57 23.82 -2.68 -29.74
CA ASN A 57 25.24 -2.84 -29.98
C ASN A 57 26.11 -1.74 -29.31
N THR A 58 25.70 -1.33 -28.13
CA THR A 58 26.39 -0.31 -27.30
C THR A 58 27.12 -0.89 -26.10
N ASN A 59 27.23 -2.22 -26.02
CA ASN A 59 27.72 -2.96 -24.88
C ASN A 59 26.88 -2.76 -23.61
N THR A 60 25.57 -2.49 -23.80
CA THR A 60 24.58 -2.34 -22.72
C THR A 60 23.50 -3.39 -22.88
N PHE A 61 23.55 -4.43 -22.05
CA PHE A 61 22.54 -5.49 -22.05
C PHE A 61 21.20 -4.98 -21.51
N GLY A 62 20.11 -5.39 -22.15
CA GLY A 62 18.77 -5.05 -21.74
C GLY A 62 18.29 -3.67 -22.18
N GLY A 63 17.11 -3.32 -21.72
CA GLY A 63 16.48 -2.04 -22.04
C GLY A 63 14.96 -2.13 -22.20
N LEU A 64 14.42 -1.16 -22.92
CA LEU A 64 13.00 -1.14 -23.29
C LEU A 64 12.79 -1.97 -24.55
N PRO A 65 11.78 -2.86 -24.62
CA PRO A 65 11.44 -3.60 -25.83
C PRO A 65 10.75 -2.73 -26.88
N ASP A 66 10.48 -3.30 -28.04
CA ASP A 66 9.52 -2.72 -28.98
C ASP A 66 8.10 -3.04 -28.54
N ARG A 67 7.20 -2.04 -28.68
CA ARG A 67 5.78 -2.21 -28.43
C ARG A 67 5.03 -2.35 -29.76
N VAL A 68 4.40 -3.51 -29.97
CA VAL A 68 3.63 -3.83 -31.20
C VAL A 68 2.11 -3.71 -30.98
N CYS A 69 1.64 -3.69 -29.73
CA CYS A 69 0.25 -3.43 -29.38
C CYS A 69 0.11 -2.81 -27.96
N ASN A 70 -1.11 -2.65 -27.47
CA ASN A 70 -1.30 -1.92 -26.20
C ASN A 70 -0.65 -2.61 -24.99
N GLY A 71 -0.76 -3.92 -24.87
CA GLY A 71 -0.24 -4.67 -23.73
C GLY A 71 -1.09 -4.62 -22.46
N ASN A 72 -1.82 -3.54 -22.19
CA ASN A 72 -2.71 -3.47 -21.04
C ASN A 72 -3.93 -4.34 -21.25
N LEU A 73 -4.12 -5.32 -20.36
CA LEU A 73 -5.33 -6.13 -20.32
C LEU A 73 -6.48 -5.36 -19.63
N PRO A 74 -7.73 -5.54 -20.08
CA PRO A 74 -8.88 -5.08 -19.34
C PRO A 74 -8.89 -5.64 -17.90
N SER A 75 -9.41 -4.89 -16.93
CA SER A 75 -9.40 -5.29 -15.51
C SER A 75 -9.99 -6.69 -15.25
N GLY A 76 -11.03 -7.08 -15.99
CA GLY A 76 -11.64 -8.42 -15.87
C GLY A 76 -10.81 -9.57 -16.46
N GLN A 77 -9.71 -9.30 -17.15
CA GLN A 77 -8.82 -10.31 -17.73
C GLN A 77 -7.46 -10.37 -17.03
N ARG A 78 -7.21 -9.45 -16.09
CA ARG A 78 -5.98 -9.44 -15.30
C ARG A 78 -6.04 -10.51 -14.22
N THR A 79 -5.02 -11.36 -14.14
CA THR A 79 -4.82 -12.35 -13.07
C THR A 79 -3.45 -12.16 -12.44
N LEU A 80 -3.17 -12.85 -11.34
CA LEU A 80 -1.84 -12.81 -10.73
C LEU A 80 -0.77 -13.46 -11.61
N GLU A 81 -1.16 -14.43 -12.44
CA GLU A 81 -0.28 -15.12 -13.39
C GLU A 81 -0.15 -14.38 -14.73
N ARG A 82 -1.10 -13.47 -15.03
CA ARG A 82 -1.10 -12.71 -16.28
C ARG A 82 -1.70 -11.33 -16.07
N TRP A 83 -0.86 -10.37 -15.75
CA TRP A 83 -1.30 -9.00 -15.49
C TRP A 83 -1.38 -8.14 -16.75
N PHE A 84 -0.49 -8.39 -17.71
CA PHE A 84 -0.46 -7.72 -19.00
C PHE A 84 -0.20 -8.71 -20.14
N ASP A 85 -0.39 -8.28 -21.39
CA ASP A 85 -0.12 -9.11 -22.55
C ASP A 85 1.34 -8.96 -22.99
N THR A 86 2.15 -9.96 -22.64
CA THR A 86 3.58 -9.99 -22.95
C THR A 86 3.87 -10.07 -24.44
N SER A 87 2.95 -10.62 -25.25
CA SER A 87 3.11 -10.72 -26.71
C SER A 87 3.13 -9.37 -27.41
N CYS A 88 2.66 -8.32 -26.74
CA CYS A 88 2.70 -6.94 -27.24
C CYS A 88 4.11 -6.31 -27.17
N PHE A 89 5.08 -7.01 -26.58
CA PHE A 89 6.43 -6.51 -26.38
C PHE A 89 7.43 -7.51 -26.93
N VAL A 90 8.29 -7.05 -27.83
CA VAL A 90 9.27 -7.90 -28.51
C VAL A 90 10.67 -7.27 -28.42
N SER A 91 11.72 -8.10 -28.49
CA SER A 91 13.09 -7.59 -28.54
C SER A 91 13.28 -6.73 -29.78
N PRO A 92 13.87 -5.52 -29.66
CA PRO A 92 14.11 -4.67 -30.83
C PRO A 92 15.13 -5.31 -31.76
N PRO A 93 15.08 -5.03 -33.09
CA PRO A 93 16.08 -5.50 -34.01
C PRO A 93 17.45 -4.87 -33.73
N THR A 94 18.51 -5.54 -34.18
CA THR A 94 19.89 -5.08 -34.05
C THR A 94 20.10 -3.69 -34.64
N GLY A 95 20.89 -2.87 -33.97
CA GLY A 95 21.28 -1.52 -34.40
C GLY A 95 20.43 -0.39 -33.82
N ARG A 96 19.44 -0.68 -32.94
CA ARG A 96 18.64 0.38 -32.33
C ARG A 96 18.12 0.01 -30.93
N PHE A 97 17.68 1.01 -30.20
CA PHE A 97 16.92 0.84 -28.95
C PHE A 97 15.44 0.55 -29.23
N GLY A 98 14.76 -0.07 -28.27
CA GLY A 98 13.33 -0.30 -28.34
C GLY A 98 12.50 0.98 -28.17
N ASN A 99 11.24 0.90 -28.55
CA ASN A 99 10.33 2.04 -28.64
C ASN A 99 9.12 1.98 -27.71
N SER A 100 9.05 1.03 -26.76
CA SER A 100 7.85 0.84 -25.93
C SER A 100 7.45 2.08 -25.14
N GLY A 101 8.40 2.96 -24.82
CA GLY A 101 8.22 4.04 -23.87
C GLY A 101 8.31 3.56 -22.42
N VAL A 102 8.32 4.52 -21.49
CA VAL A 102 8.34 4.27 -20.04
C VAL A 102 6.95 4.39 -19.46
N ASN A 103 6.66 3.61 -18.40
CA ASN A 103 5.40 3.68 -17.67
C ASN A 103 4.13 3.50 -18.55
N VAL A 104 4.20 2.57 -19.49
CA VAL A 104 3.14 2.30 -20.46
C VAL A 104 2.16 1.21 -20.04
N LEU A 105 2.46 0.53 -18.93
CA LEU A 105 1.63 -0.54 -18.36
C LEU A 105 1.05 -0.11 -17.02
N ASP A 106 -0.22 -0.47 -16.80
CA ASP A 106 -0.95 -0.23 -15.57
C ASP A 106 -0.64 -1.35 -14.56
N GLY A 107 -0.11 -1.00 -13.41
CA GLY A 107 0.11 -1.93 -12.31
C GLY A 107 -1.07 -2.04 -11.35
N PRO A 108 -0.91 -2.77 -10.23
CA PRO A 108 -1.93 -2.86 -9.20
C PRO A 108 -2.14 -1.52 -8.48
N GLY A 109 -3.39 -1.25 -8.12
CA GLY A 109 -3.73 -0.15 -7.23
C GLY A 109 -3.34 -0.43 -5.78
N LEU A 110 -3.37 0.62 -4.94
CA LEU A 110 -3.10 0.55 -3.51
C LEU A 110 -4.35 0.96 -2.72
N HIS A 111 -4.79 0.11 -1.79
CA HIS A 111 -5.92 0.37 -0.91
C HIS A 111 -5.52 0.06 0.53
N VAL A 112 -5.26 1.09 1.32
CA VAL A 112 -4.79 0.96 2.71
C VAL A 112 -5.69 1.76 3.64
N HIS A 113 -6.12 1.12 4.72
CA HIS A 113 -6.85 1.76 5.80
C HIS A 113 -6.16 1.44 7.12
N ASN A 114 -5.69 2.46 7.79
CA ASN A 114 -5.06 2.37 9.09
C ASN A 114 -5.93 3.03 10.15
N ALA A 115 -6.03 2.42 11.32
CA ALA A 115 -6.74 2.98 12.45
C ALA A 115 -5.83 3.04 13.68
N THR A 116 -5.87 4.14 14.40
CA THR A 116 -5.15 4.29 15.68
C THR A 116 -6.13 4.71 16.75
N LEU A 117 -6.23 3.94 17.81
CA LEU A 117 -6.99 4.26 19.00
C LEU A 117 -6.06 4.85 20.05
N LEU A 118 -6.37 6.03 20.53
CA LEU A 118 -5.57 6.80 21.47
C LEU A 118 -6.37 7.05 22.74
N LYS A 119 -5.72 6.96 23.88
CA LYS A 119 -6.27 7.37 25.14
C LYS A 119 -5.21 7.80 26.13
N ARG A 120 -5.51 8.90 26.84
CA ARG A 120 -4.76 9.35 28.00
C ARG A 120 -5.50 8.94 29.27
N PHE A 121 -4.80 8.27 30.19
CA PHE A 121 -5.26 7.93 31.53
C PHE A 121 -4.56 8.83 32.55
N GLN A 122 -5.29 9.76 33.13
CA GLN A 122 -4.77 10.64 34.16
C GLN A 122 -4.80 9.92 35.53
N ILE A 123 -3.66 9.77 36.18
CA ILE A 123 -3.53 9.15 37.48
C ILE A 123 -3.61 10.24 38.57
N ASN A 124 -2.84 11.32 38.40
CA ASN A 124 -2.88 12.52 39.21
C ASN A 124 -2.47 13.75 38.40
N GLU A 125 -2.24 14.90 39.01
CA GLU A 125 -1.92 16.14 38.31
C GLU A 125 -0.61 16.08 37.49
N LYS A 126 0.34 15.26 37.91
CA LYS A 126 1.67 15.14 37.29
C LYS A 126 1.88 13.82 36.53
N LEU A 127 1.16 12.78 36.93
CA LEU A 127 1.35 11.43 36.41
C LEU A 127 0.20 11.03 35.50
N HIS A 128 0.50 10.66 34.26
CA HIS A 128 -0.44 10.07 33.34
C HIS A 128 0.23 9.02 32.44
N PHE A 129 -0.56 8.13 31.86
CA PHE A 129 -0.06 7.27 30.83
C PHE A 129 -0.91 7.39 29.57
N ASP A 130 -0.22 7.38 28.43
CA ASP A 130 -0.81 7.39 27.13
C ASP A 130 -0.81 5.98 26.56
N TYR A 131 -1.98 5.54 26.15
CA TYR A 131 -2.17 4.27 25.45
C TYR A 131 -2.46 4.53 23.98
N MET A 132 -1.80 3.77 23.12
CA MET A 132 -2.01 3.77 21.68
C MET A 132 -2.13 2.33 21.20
N ALA A 133 -3.20 2.04 20.47
CA ALA A 133 -3.34 0.81 19.70
C ALA A 133 -3.48 1.19 18.23
N LEU A 134 -2.53 0.76 17.41
CA LEU A 134 -2.52 0.99 15.98
C LEU A 134 -2.81 -0.32 15.25
N VAL A 135 -3.72 -0.26 14.30
CA VAL A 135 -4.03 -1.34 13.37
C VAL A 135 -3.69 -0.87 11.97
N GLY A 136 -2.62 -1.41 11.41
CA GLY A 136 -2.28 -1.21 10.00
C GLY A 136 -3.05 -2.17 9.10
N ASN A 137 -3.47 -1.70 7.94
CA ASN A 137 -4.29 -2.45 6.99
C ASN A 137 -5.50 -3.13 7.67
N VAL A 138 -6.39 -2.33 8.22
CA VAL A 138 -7.56 -2.78 9.03
C VAL A 138 -8.37 -3.86 8.33
N PHE A 139 -8.58 -3.73 7.01
CA PHE A 139 -9.36 -4.68 6.24
C PHE A 139 -8.56 -5.90 5.76
N ASN A 140 -7.26 -5.95 6.06
CA ASN A 140 -6.35 -7.00 5.58
C ASN A 140 -6.43 -7.19 4.06
N HIS A 141 -6.55 -6.07 3.32
CA HIS A 141 -6.61 -6.08 1.87
C HIS A 141 -5.21 -6.41 1.30
N PRO A 142 -5.06 -7.37 0.39
CA PRO A 142 -3.77 -7.64 -0.24
C PRO A 142 -3.42 -6.50 -1.20
N ASN A 143 -2.35 -5.77 -0.92
CA ASN A 143 -1.81 -4.75 -1.80
C ASN A 143 -0.63 -5.36 -2.56
N PHE A 144 -0.81 -5.60 -3.84
CA PHE A 144 0.17 -6.27 -4.69
C PHE A 144 1.29 -5.32 -5.13
N LEU A 145 2.50 -5.84 -5.26
CA LEU A 145 3.58 -5.17 -5.96
C LEU A 145 3.37 -5.24 -7.48
N ALA A 146 4.12 -4.44 -8.22
CA ALA A 146 4.10 -4.50 -9.67
C ALA A 146 4.47 -5.92 -10.15
N PRO A 147 3.89 -6.39 -11.26
CA PRO A 147 4.24 -7.66 -11.85
C PRO A 147 5.70 -7.64 -12.35
N SER A 148 6.30 -8.82 -12.49
CA SER A 148 7.57 -8.96 -13.19
C SER A 148 7.43 -8.39 -14.59
N ASN A 149 8.35 -7.52 -14.98
CA ASN A 149 8.29 -6.74 -16.21
C ASN A 149 9.31 -7.14 -17.28
N ASP A 150 10.19 -8.10 -16.97
CA ASP A 150 11.22 -8.58 -17.90
C ASP A 150 10.65 -9.66 -18.82
N ILE A 151 10.44 -9.30 -20.09
CA ILE A 151 9.87 -10.19 -21.10
C ILE A 151 10.83 -11.28 -21.59
N SER A 152 12.13 -11.18 -21.29
CA SER A 152 13.11 -12.20 -21.61
C SER A 152 13.07 -13.40 -20.65
N VAL A 153 12.37 -13.30 -19.52
CA VAL A 153 12.20 -14.39 -18.55
C VAL A 153 10.99 -15.24 -18.95
N PRO A 154 11.18 -16.45 -19.50
CA PRO A 154 10.06 -17.28 -19.94
C PRO A 154 9.09 -17.61 -18.78
N GLY A 155 7.81 -17.28 -18.96
CA GLY A 155 6.77 -17.52 -17.97
C GLY A 155 6.86 -16.64 -16.72
N GLY A 156 7.82 -15.70 -16.66
CA GLY A 156 7.97 -14.78 -15.52
C GLY A 156 7.32 -13.44 -15.75
N ALA A 157 7.37 -12.90 -16.96
CA ALA A 157 6.78 -11.60 -17.26
C ALA A 157 5.25 -11.59 -17.07
N GLY A 158 4.75 -10.53 -16.45
CA GLY A 158 3.32 -10.38 -16.16
C GLY A 158 2.84 -11.09 -14.90
N VAL A 159 3.72 -11.80 -14.17
CA VAL A 159 3.37 -12.50 -12.94
C VAL A 159 3.56 -11.60 -11.73
N ILE A 160 2.55 -11.55 -10.87
CA ILE A 160 2.62 -10.93 -9.54
C ILE A 160 2.90 -12.04 -8.52
N SER A 161 4.07 -12.03 -7.92
CA SER A 161 4.52 -13.04 -6.95
C SER A 161 4.54 -12.53 -5.51
N SER A 162 4.30 -11.24 -5.27
CA SER A 162 4.44 -10.66 -3.94
C SER A 162 3.50 -9.50 -3.69
N THR A 163 3.28 -9.24 -2.40
CA THR A 163 2.54 -8.09 -1.87
C THR A 163 3.51 -7.13 -1.18
N HIS A 164 3.04 -5.95 -0.84
CA HIS A 164 3.79 -5.04 0.00
C HIS A 164 4.17 -5.70 1.33
N GLY A 165 5.42 -5.48 1.78
CA GLY A 165 5.92 -6.01 3.04
C GLY A 165 5.31 -5.31 4.27
N LEU A 166 5.50 -5.93 5.45
CA LEU A 166 4.96 -5.44 6.73
C LEU A 166 5.33 -3.99 7.05
N TYR A 167 6.54 -3.57 6.70
CA TYR A 167 7.07 -2.23 6.94
C TYR A 167 7.14 -1.35 5.70
N SER A 168 6.39 -1.71 4.65
CA SER A 168 6.27 -0.83 3.48
C SER A 168 5.64 0.51 3.86
N GLY A 169 5.89 1.52 3.05
CA GLY A 169 5.26 2.82 3.20
C GLY A 169 3.73 2.69 3.34
N GLU A 170 3.10 3.62 4.03
CA GLU A 170 1.66 3.65 4.36
C GLU A 170 1.13 2.38 5.05
N ARG A 171 2.01 1.45 5.47
CA ARG A 171 1.63 0.16 6.08
C ARG A 171 0.73 -0.69 5.18
N ALA A 172 1.09 -0.75 3.91
CA ALA A 172 0.32 -1.44 2.87
C ALA A 172 0.46 -2.97 2.91
N GLY A 173 1.31 -3.51 3.79
CA GLY A 173 1.53 -4.94 3.98
C GLY A 173 0.37 -5.66 4.67
N PRO A 174 0.62 -6.87 5.20
CA PRO A 174 -0.35 -7.62 5.98
C PRO A 174 -0.88 -6.81 7.17
N ARG A 175 -2.07 -7.15 7.66
CA ARG A 175 -2.61 -6.51 8.87
C ARG A 175 -1.63 -6.68 10.03
N MET A 176 -1.31 -5.58 10.67
CA MET A 176 -0.50 -5.57 11.89
C MET A 176 -1.19 -4.80 13.00
N VAL A 177 -0.97 -5.25 14.23
CA VAL A 177 -1.43 -4.55 15.43
C VAL A 177 -0.20 -4.18 16.24
N GLU A 178 -0.10 -2.90 16.59
CA GLU A 178 0.95 -2.38 17.44
C GLU A 178 0.34 -1.67 18.64
N MET A 179 0.79 -2.01 19.83
CA MET A 179 0.35 -1.37 21.07
C MET A 179 1.54 -0.65 21.72
N ARG A 180 1.33 0.58 22.15
CA ARG A 180 2.31 1.38 22.87
C ARG A 180 1.71 1.95 24.15
N VAL A 181 2.50 1.95 25.18
CA VAL A 181 2.18 2.62 26.46
C VAL A 181 3.35 3.54 26.78
N ARG A 182 3.04 4.79 27.10
CA ARG A 182 4.01 5.79 27.54
C ARG A 182 3.59 6.35 28.87
N LEU A 183 4.48 6.30 29.84
CA LEU A 183 4.28 6.91 31.16
C LEU A 183 5.01 8.27 31.18
N GLU A 184 4.30 9.30 31.61
CA GLU A 184 4.83 10.64 31.80
C GLU A 184 4.61 11.09 33.25
N PHE A 185 5.66 11.63 33.87
CA PHE A 185 5.70 12.09 35.26
C PHE A 185 6.47 13.41 35.41
#